data_b225ee4d0cad9b26e9824a07eb6778fb
#
_entry.id   b225ee4d0cad9b26e9824a07eb6778fb
#
_cell.length_a   1.000
_cell.length_b   1.000
_cell.length_c   1.000
_cell.angle_alpha   90.00
_cell.angle_beta   90.00
_cell.angle_gamma   90.00
#
_symmetry.space_group_name_H-M   'P 1'
#
loop_
_entity.id
_entity.type
_entity.pdbx_description
1 polymer ?
#
loop_
_entity_poly.entity_id
_entity_poly.type
_entity_poly.pdbx_seq_one_letter_code
_entity_poly.pdbx_strand_id
1 'polypeptide(L)'
;LLGVIECQGKLFTGLAGWQSSWADHAWLLFVLIFNVLGCALVAFALGDTFDTAQSYIQARMDAPWWLVVIRAIGCGILMTTAITGAKNKSYIPLLFCVPGFILAGFYHCVADAFYFCVCPDKDWNYIWTWLLTVLGNYVGCKIPRL
;
A
#
# COMPACT_ATOMS: atom_id res chain seq x y z
N LEU A 1 3.94 -8.87 -6.37
CA LEU A 1 3.00 -9.41 -5.37
C LEU A 1 2.96 -10.95 -5.36
N LEU A 2 2.89 -11.64 -6.51
CA LEU A 2 2.93 -13.11 -6.60
C LEU A 2 4.18 -13.68 -5.89
N GLY A 3 5.37 -13.17 -6.20
CA GLY A 3 6.60 -13.61 -5.55
C GLY A 3 6.59 -13.42 -4.03
N VAL A 4 5.98 -12.33 -3.54
CA VAL A 4 5.82 -12.10 -2.09
C VAL A 4 4.90 -13.15 -1.47
N ILE A 5 3.82 -13.53 -2.15
CA ILE A 5 2.87 -14.54 -1.68
C ILE A 5 3.52 -15.92 -1.65
N GLU A 6 4.19 -16.32 -2.73
CA GLU A 6 4.86 -17.62 -2.84
C GLU A 6 5.98 -17.78 -1.80
N CYS A 7 6.75 -16.73 -1.55
CA CYS A 7 7.80 -16.71 -0.53
C CYS A 7 7.28 -16.47 0.89
N GLN A 8 5.96 -16.50 1.12
CA GLN A 8 5.31 -16.17 2.40
C GLN A 8 5.70 -14.79 2.94
N GLY A 9 6.11 -13.90 2.06
CA GLY A 9 6.44 -12.52 2.39
C GLY A 9 5.24 -11.76 2.95
N LYS A 10 5.52 -10.76 3.77
CA LYS A 10 4.47 -10.01 4.47
C LYS A 10 4.40 -8.58 3.95
N LEU A 11 3.27 -8.24 3.35
CA LEU A 11 2.93 -6.86 2.99
C LEU A 11 1.92 -6.32 3.99
N PHE A 12 2.10 -5.06 4.41
CA PHE A 12 1.20 -4.37 5.32
C PHE A 12 -0.25 -4.42 4.81
N THR A 13 -0.48 -3.97 3.58
CA THR A 13 -1.77 -4.09 2.91
C THR A 13 -2.10 -5.56 2.64
N GLY A 14 -3.24 -6.00 3.10
CA GLY A 14 -3.66 -7.40 3.05
C GLY A 14 -3.34 -8.18 4.32
N LEU A 15 -2.19 -7.96 5.01
CA LEU A 15 -1.97 -8.52 6.33
C LEU A 15 -2.85 -7.84 7.39
N ALA A 16 -3.08 -6.53 7.25
CA ALA A 16 -3.86 -5.72 8.18
C ALA A 16 -5.28 -6.27 8.43
N GLY A 17 -5.91 -6.90 7.45
CA GLY A 17 -7.22 -7.54 7.58
C GLY A 17 -7.25 -8.74 8.54
N TRP A 18 -6.11 -9.36 8.83
CA TRP A 18 -5.99 -10.58 9.62
C TRP A 18 -5.62 -10.34 11.08
N GLN A 19 -5.34 -9.09 11.46
CA GLN A 19 -4.89 -8.76 12.81
C GLN A 19 -6.07 -8.53 13.75
N SER A 20 -6.02 -9.13 14.94
CA SER A 20 -7.09 -9.03 15.94
C SER A 20 -6.59 -8.65 17.34
N SER A 21 -5.36 -9.01 17.70
CA SER A 21 -4.78 -8.72 19.01
C SER A 21 -3.85 -7.49 18.99
N TRP A 22 -3.54 -6.95 20.15
CA TRP A 22 -2.54 -5.87 20.30
C TRP A 22 -1.15 -6.27 19.82
N ALA A 23 -0.73 -7.51 20.10
CA ALA A 23 0.55 -8.03 19.64
C ALA A 23 0.59 -8.10 18.10
N ASP A 24 -0.52 -8.46 17.46
CA ASP A 24 -0.65 -8.48 16.02
C ASP A 24 -0.51 -7.07 15.42
N HIS A 25 -1.08 -6.05 16.07
CA HIS A 25 -0.96 -4.66 15.60
C HIS A 25 0.48 -4.13 15.73
N ALA A 26 1.18 -4.45 16.83
CA ALA A 26 2.60 -4.14 16.98
C ALA A 26 3.44 -4.83 15.88
N TRP A 27 3.14 -6.08 15.59
CA TRP A 27 3.76 -6.82 14.48
C TRP A 27 3.45 -6.18 13.12
N LEU A 28 2.22 -5.74 12.90
CA LEU A 28 1.81 -5.06 11.67
C LEU A 28 2.59 -3.76 11.44
N LEU A 29 2.79 -2.96 12.50
CA LEU A 29 3.60 -1.76 12.44
C LEU A 29 5.05 -2.08 12.07
N PHE A 30 5.61 -3.13 12.66
CA PHE A 30 6.94 -3.63 12.31
C PHE A 30 7.03 -3.99 10.81
N VAL A 31 6.04 -4.73 10.29
CA VAL A 31 5.95 -5.06 8.86
C VAL A 31 5.88 -3.81 7.99
N LEU A 32 5.10 -2.79 8.39
CA LEU A 32 5.04 -1.53 7.67
C LEU A 32 6.40 -0.85 7.58
N ILE A 33 7.11 -0.74 8.70
CA ILE A 33 8.46 -0.15 8.76
C ILE A 33 9.41 -0.88 7.81
N PHE A 34 9.44 -2.21 7.84
CA PHE A 34 10.30 -2.99 6.95
C PHE A 34 9.87 -2.91 5.48
N ASN A 35 8.58 -2.76 5.17
CA ASN A 35 8.14 -2.50 3.81
C ASN A 35 8.65 -1.13 3.32
N VAL A 36 8.59 -0.08 4.16
CA VAL A 36 9.12 1.25 3.81
C VAL A 36 10.65 1.20 3.63
N LEU A 37 11.37 0.54 4.54
CA LEU A 37 12.82 0.36 4.41
C LEU A 37 13.19 -0.40 3.12
N GLY A 38 12.44 -1.44 2.77
CA GLY A 38 12.62 -2.15 1.52
C GLY A 38 12.40 -1.25 0.30
N CYS A 39 11.38 -0.40 0.32
CA CYS A 39 11.15 0.61 -0.72
C CYS A 39 12.31 1.60 -0.83
N ALA A 40 12.83 2.08 0.30
CA ALA A 40 13.96 3.00 0.33
C ALA A 40 15.25 2.37 -0.23
N LEU A 41 15.52 1.11 0.11
CA LEU A 41 16.67 0.37 -0.44
C LEU A 41 16.58 0.20 -1.96
N VAL A 42 15.41 -0.17 -2.47
CA VAL A 42 15.19 -0.30 -3.93
C VAL A 42 15.30 1.06 -4.61
N ALA A 43 14.71 2.11 -4.02
CA ALA A 43 14.81 3.47 -4.53
C ALA A 43 16.27 3.94 -4.61
N PHE A 44 17.05 3.68 -3.56
CA PHE A 44 18.48 4.00 -3.55
C PHE A 44 19.25 3.28 -4.65
N ALA A 45 18.94 2.00 -4.91
CA ALA A 45 19.58 1.21 -5.94
C ALA A 45 19.22 1.66 -7.38
N LEU A 46 18.00 2.17 -7.57
CA LEU A 46 17.51 2.62 -8.88
C LEU A 46 17.89 4.08 -9.18
N GLY A 47 18.21 4.86 -8.15
CA GLY A 47 18.46 6.30 -8.26
C GLY A 47 17.21 7.11 -8.63
N ASP A 48 17.40 8.39 -8.92
CA ASP A 48 16.31 9.35 -9.22
C ASP A 48 15.83 9.21 -10.69
N THR A 49 15.40 7.99 -11.07
CA THR A 49 15.07 7.67 -12.47
C THR A 49 13.58 7.80 -12.81
N PHE A 50 12.74 8.19 -11.83
CA PHE A 50 11.29 8.19 -12.00
C PHE A 50 10.67 9.59 -11.93
N ASP A 51 10.76 10.37 -13.02
CA ASP A 51 10.09 11.67 -13.14
C ASP A 51 8.57 11.58 -12.89
N THR A 52 7.97 10.45 -13.23
CA THR A 52 6.55 10.17 -12.98
C THR A 52 6.20 10.08 -11.50
N ALA A 53 7.15 9.78 -10.61
CA ALA A 53 6.89 9.69 -9.17
C ALA A 53 6.47 11.04 -8.60
N GLN A 54 7.07 12.15 -9.07
CA GLN A 54 6.71 13.50 -8.65
C GLN A 54 5.23 13.81 -8.95
N SER A 55 4.75 13.47 -10.15
CA SER A 55 3.35 13.70 -10.52
C SER A 55 2.38 12.89 -9.67
N TYR A 56 2.75 11.66 -9.30
CA TYR A 56 1.94 10.86 -8.38
C TYR A 56 1.88 11.45 -6.98
N ILE A 57 3.01 11.90 -6.43
CA ILE A 57 3.07 12.54 -5.11
C ILE A 57 2.23 13.82 -5.11
N GLN A 58 2.42 14.70 -6.10
CA GLN A 58 1.67 15.94 -6.22
C GLN A 58 0.16 15.71 -6.32
N ALA A 59 -0.27 14.77 -7.15
CA ALA A 59 -1.70 14.44 -7.30
C ALA A 59 -2.35 13.97 -5.98
N ARG A 60 -1.56 13.35 -5.08
CA ARG A 60 -2.05 12.94 -3.75
C ARG A 60 -2.11 14.10 -2.78
N MET A 61 -1.15 15.02 -2.85
CA MET A 61 -1.11 16.21 -1.99
C MET A 61 -2.22 17.21 -2.36
N ASP A 62 -2.54 17.34 -3.66
CA ASP A 62 -3.60 18.20 -4.16
C ASP A 62 -5.01 17.65 -3.88
N ALA A 63 -5.12 16.34 -3.60
CA ALA A 63 -6.40 15.71 -3.32
C ALA A 63 -6.90 16.10 -1.91
N PRO A 64 -8.20 16.40 -1.75
CA PRO A 64 -8.77 16.65 -0.44
C PRO A 64 -8.64 15.37 0.44
N TRP A 65 -8.38 15.56 1.74
CA TRP A 65 -8.07 14.47 2.67
C TRP A 65 -9.10 13.32 2.67
N TRP A 66 -10.37 13.61 2.51
CA TRP A 66 -11.43 12.60 2.46
C TRP A 66 -11.34 11.71 1.22
N LEU A 67 -10.91 12.29 0.07
CA LEU A 67 -10.72 11.53 -1.17
C LEU A 67 -9.50 10.61 -1.05
N VAL A 68 -8.43 11.07 -0.39
CA VAL A 68 -7.26 10.24 -0.06
C VAL A 68 -7.69 9.01 0.72
N VAL A 69 -8.48 9.21 1.79
CA VAL A 69 -8.98 8.13 2.64
C VAL A 69 -9.88 7.16 1.87
N ILE A 70 -10.84 7.66 1.08
CA ILE A 70 -11.75 6.79 0.30
C ILE A 70 -10.97 5.94 -0.72
N ARG A 71 -10.04 6.53 -1.46
CA ARG A 71 -9.21 5.80 -2.43
C ARG A 71 -8.30 4.77 -1.74
N ALA A 72 -7.78 5.10 -0.58
CA ALA A 72 -6.98 4.18 0.22
C ALA A 72 -7.82 3.01 0.77
N ILE A 73 -9.06 3.26 1.22
CA ILE A 73 -10.00 2.20 1.64
C ILE A 73 -10.26 1.25 0.48
N GLY A 74 -10.56 1.78 -0.72
CA GLY A 74 -10.77 0.96 -1.92
C GLY A 74 -9.57 0.05 -2.22
N CYS A 75 -8.36 0.57 -2.12
CA CYS A 75 -7.14 -0.23 -2.26
C CYS A 75 -7.06 -1.35 -1.22
N GLY A 76 -7.32 -1.04 0.07
CA GLY A 76 -7.29 -2.03 1.15
C GLY A 76 -8.26 -3.20 0.92
N ILE A 77 -9.49 -2.89 0.46
CA ILE A 77 -10.50 -3.91 0.12
C ILE A 77 -9.98 -4.84 -0.98
N LEU A 78 -9.53 -4.28 -2.10
CA LEU A 78 -9.06 -5.06 -3.24
C LEU A 78 -7.83 -5.90 -2.89
N MET A 79 -6.87 -5.33 -2.14
CA MET A 79 -5.66 -6.05 -1.74
C MET A 79 -5.97 -7.20 -0.78
N THR A 80 -6.89 -7.03 0.17
CA THR A 80 -7.29 -8.11 1.07
C THR A 80 -8.03 -9.21 0.30
N THR A 81 -8.88 -8.85 -0.64
CA THR A 81 -9.58 -9.81 -1.51
C THR A 81 -8.59 -10.62 -2.35
N ALA A 82 -7.59 -9.96 -2.95
CA ALA A 82 -6.54 -10.61 -3.71
C ALA A 82 -5.74 -11.62 -2.88
N ILE A 83 -5.30 -11.22 -1.68
CA ILE A 83 -4.51 -12.07 -0.79
C ILE A 83 -5.35 -13.22 -0.22
N THR A 84 -6.60 -12.97 0.12
CA THR A 84 -7.52 -14.03 0.58
C THR A 84 -7.75 -15.08 -0.51
N GLY A 85 -7.94 -14.64 -1.75
CA GLY A 85 -8.03 -15.56 -2.89
C GLY A 85 -6.78 -16.43 -3.03
N ALA A 86 -5.59 -15.80 -3.01
CA ALA A 86 -4.33 -16.51 -3.14
C ALA A 86 -4.11 -17.52 -2.00
N LYS A 87 -4.45 -17.17 -0.75
CA LYS A 87 -4.41 -18.10 0.40
C LYS A 87 -5.34 -19.30 0.20
N ASN A 88 -6.46 -19.11 -0.49
CA ASN A 88 -7.41 -20.17 -0.85
C ASN A 88 -7.04 -20.87 -2.17
N LYS A 89 -5.79 -20.71 -2.65
CA LYS A 89 -5.27 -21.30 -3.89
C LYS A 89 -6.03 -20.85 -5.16
N SER A 90 -6.72 -19.70 -5.11
CA SER A 90 -7.36 -19.08 -6.25
C SER A 90 -6.63 -17.78 -6.60
N TYR A 91 -5.98 -17.73 -7.74
CA TYR A 91 -5.26 -16.54 -8.19
C TYR A 91 -6.12 -15.58 -9.04
N ILE A 92 -7.38 -15.95 -9.31
CA ILE A 92 -8.31 -15.11 -10.08
C ILE A 92 -8.51 -13.74 -9.43
N PRO A 93 -8.80 -13.62 -8.11
CA PRO A 93 -8.91 -12.29 -7.46
C PRO A 93 -7.64 -11.46 -7.59
N LEU A 94 -6.47 -12.09 -7.53
CA LEU A 94 -5.20 -11.40 -7.66
C LEU A 94 -5.07 -10.75 -9.06
N LEU A 95 -5.44 -11.48 -10.11
CA LEU A 95 -5.36 -11.01 -11.51
C LEU A 95 -6.28 -9.82 -11.79
N PHE A 96 -7.39 -9.70 -11.10
CA PHE A 96 -8.35 -8.60 -11.30
C PHE A 96 -8.16 -7.46 -10.29
N CYS A 97 -7.92 -7.77 -9.02
CA CYS A 97 -7.86 -6.74 -7.99
C CYS A 97 -6.59 -5.90 -8.08
N VAL A 98 -5.45 -6.49 -8.48
CA VAL A 98 -4.19 -5.72 -8.58
C VAL A 98 -4.21 -4.73 -9.74
N PRO A 99 -4.51 -5.12 -10.98
CA PRO A 99 -4.72 -4.13 -12.05
C PRO A 99 -5.87 -3.17 -11.73
N GLY A 100 -6.93 -3.68 -11.11
CA GLY A 100 -8.12 -2.90 -10.77
C GLY A 100 -7.81 -1.72 -9.85
N PHE A 101 -7.02 -1.90 -8.77
CA PHE A 101 -6.70 -0.78 -7.90
C PHE A 101 -5.76 0.25 -8.56
N ILE A 102 -4.86 -0.22 -9.45
CA ILE A 102 -3.96 0.67 -10.20
C ILE A 102 -4.76 1.52 -11.18
N LEU A 103 -5.62 0.90 -12.00
CA LEU A 103 -6.44 1.58 -13.00
C LEU A 103 -7.48 2.51 -12.39
N ALA A 104 -8.04 2.16 -11.22
CA ALA A 104 -8.96 3.01 -10.48
C ALA A 104 -8.27 4.20 -9.78
N GLY A 105 -6.94 4.28 -9.82
CA GLY A 105 -6.18 5.33 -9.16
C GLY A 105 -6.28 5.29 -7.63
N PHE A 106 -6.45 4.09 -7.05
CA PHE A 106 -6.49 3.90 -5.60
C PHE A 106 -5.08 4.03 -5.00
N TYR A 107 -5.03 4.47 -3.74
CA TYR A 107 -3.76 4.78 -3.06
C TYR A 107 -3.29 3.62 -2.22
N HIS A 108 -2.04 3.21 -2.44
CA HIS A 108 -1.40 2.07 -1.77
C HIS A 108 -0.19 2.54 -0.98
N CYS A 109 -0.25 2.48 0.35
CA CYS A 109 0.76 3.08 1.23
C CYS A 109 2.20 2.60 0.99
N VAL A 110 2.41 1.34 0.61
CA VAL A 110 3.75 0.81 0.32
C VAL A 110 4.26 1.31 -1.05
N ALA A 111 3.38 1.36 -2.08
CA ALA A 111 3.76 1.93 -3.37
C ALA A 111 4.02 3.43 -3.25
N ASP A 112 3.22 4.13 -2.47
CA ASP A 112 3.37 5.56 -2.22
C ASP A 112 4.67 5.88 -1.47
N ALA A 113 5.09 5.02 -0.53
CA ALA A 113 6.40 5.13 0.12
C ALA A 113 7.55 4.98 -0.90
N PHE A 114 7.44 4.05 -1.85
CA PHE A 114 8.40 3.92 -2.93
C PHE A 114 8.47 5.18 -3.80
N TYR A 115 7.32 5.71 -4.25
CA TYR A 115 7.28 6.94 -5.05
C TYR A 115 7.93 8.11 -4.32
N PHE A 116 7.68 8.27 -3.01
CA PHE A 116 8.33 9.28 -2.20
C PHE A 116 9.85 9.10 -2.13
N CYS A 117 10.32 7.86 -2.03
CA CYS A 117 11.76 7.58 -1.96
C CYS A 117 12.50 7.89 -3.26
N VAL A 118 11.88 7.64 -4.44
CA VAL A 118 12.49 7.91 -5.76
C VAL A 118 12.21 9.32 -6.29
N CYS A 119 11.38 10.10 -5.60
CA CYS A 119 11.04 11.46 -5.99
C CYS A 119 12.26 12.37 -5.80
N PRO A 120 12.68 13.16 -6.83
CA PRO A 120 13.82 14.04 -6.70
C PRO A 120 13.54 15.19 -5.72
N ASP A 121 12.35 15.79 -5.80
CA ASP A 121 11.91 16.88 -4.94
C ASP A 121 11.04 16.36 -3.80
N LYS A 122 11.62 16.19 -2.60
CA LYS A 122 10.94 15.64 -1.44
C LYS A 122 10.18 16.74 -0.68
N ASP A 123 8.87 16.77 -0.81
CA ASP A 123 8.01 17.56 0.07
C ASP A 123 7.60 16.74 1.31
N TRP A 124 8.14 17.08 2.47
CA TRP A 124 7.89 16.38 3.72
C TRP A 124 6.43 16.51 4.21
N ASN A 125 5.66 17.47 3.70
CA ASN A 125 4.22 17.57 3.97
C ASN A 125 3.46 16.34 3.45
N TYR A 126 4.03 15.62 2.49
CA TYR A 126 3.47 14.37 1.99
C TYR A 126 3.32 13.29 3.06
N ILE A 127 4.14 13.32 4.12
CA ILE A 127 4.05 12.34 5.21
C ILE A 127 2.64 12.32 5.82
N TRP A 128 2.00 13.47 5.96
CA TRP A 128 0.61 13.53 6.44
C TRP A 128 -0.36 12.80 5.51
N THR A 129 -0.27 13.05 4.21
CA THR A 129 -1.10 12.38 3.19
C THR A 129 -0.82 10.88 3.17
N TRP A 130 0.45 10.49 3.32
CA TRP A 130 0.82 9.08 3.42
C TRP A 130 0.24 8.40 4.67
N LEU A 131 0.23 9.06 5.82
CA LEU A 131 -0.41 8.52 7.04
C LEU A 131 -1.92 8.32 6.85
N LEU A 132 -2.61 9.23 6.17
CA LEU A 132 -4.02 9.04 5.78
C LEU A 132 -4.19 7.83 4.86
N THR A 133 -3.27 7.61 3.93
CA THR A 133 -3.28 6.43 3.06
C THR A 133 -3.06 5.15 3.86
N VAL A 134 -2.13 5.12 4.82
CA VAL A 134 -1.91 3.98 5.72
C VAL A 134 -3.19 3.65 6.49
N LEU A 135 -3.82 4.66 7.08
CA LEU A 135 -5.07 4.50 7.83
C LEU A 135 -6.20 3.96 6.93
N GLY A 136 -6.39 4.56 5.75
CA GLY A 136 -7.40 4.10 4.79
C GLY A 136 -7.16 2.66 4.32
N ASN A 137 -5.92 2.29 4.00
CA ASN A 137 -5.57 0.92 3.66
C ASN A 137 -5.88 -0.03 4.82
N TYR A 138 -5.54 0.35 6.07
CA TYR A 138 -5.83 -0.46 7.25
C TYR A 138 -7.33 -0.70 7.41
N VAL A 139 -8.15 0.35 7.35
CA VAL A 139 -9.63 0.26 7.45
C VAL A 139 -10.18 -0.60 6.31
N GLY A 140 -9.75 -0.33 5.07
CA GLY A 140 -10.18 -1.08 3.90
C GLY A 140 -9.87 -2.58 3.97
N CYS A 141 -8.74 -2.94 4.57
CA CYS A 141 -8.37 -4.34 4.77
C CYS A 141 -9.29 -5.08 5.76
N LYS A 142 -9.96 -4.38 6.66
CA LYS A 142 -10.89 -5.00 7.62
C LYS A 142 -12.25 -5.33 6.99
N ILE A 143 -12.73 -4.53 6.05
CA ILE A 143 -14.08 -4.64 5.48
C ILE A 143 -14.39 -6.02 4.89
N PRO A 144 -13.55 -6.67 4.06
CA PRO A 144 -13.84 -7.99 3.52
C PRO A 144 -13.83 -9.11 4.57
N ARG A 145 -13.52 -8.80 5.82
CA ARG A 145 -13.39 -9.75 6.94
C ARG A 145 -14.50 -9.61 7.98
N LEU A 146 -15.34 -8.57 7.84
CA LEU A 146 -16.55 -8.40 8.63
C LEU A 146 -17.66 -9.34 8.16
#